data_585864ab5cbcb453b845754317a843fa
#
_entry.id   585864ab5cbcb453b845754317a843fa
#
_cell.length_a   1.000
_cell.length_b   1.000
_cell.length_c   1.000
_cell.angle_alpha   90.00
_cell.angle_beta   90.00
_cell.angle_gamma   90.00
#
_symmetry.space_group_name_H-M   'P 1'
#
loop_
_entity.id
_entity.type
_entity.pdbx_description
1 polymer ?
#
loop_
_entity_poly.entity_id
_entity_poly.type
_entity_poly.pdbx_seq_one_letter_code
_entity_poly.pdbx_strand_id
1 'polypeptide(L)'
;MSVILVTGSSTGIGQETALHMARKGHQVYAAVRSPQTATDLRDNIAAENLPVEVIELDLLKPDTINAAVEQIVARSGRIDALVNNAGIGDGRAVEETPLEVVREIFETNYFGTVSVLRAVTPVMRKQRSGRIVNVGSLAGKVVMGCHAHYSASKWAMEGMSEALAFEMAEFNVRVAVIQPGVV
;
A
#
# COMPACT_ATOMS: atom_id res chain seq x y z
N MET A 1 5.03 10.07 -18.16
CA MET A 1 5.65 9.74 -16.86
C MET A 1 4.60 9.95 -15.80
N SER A 2 4.32 8.94 -14.97
CA SER A 2 3.35 9.03 -13.86
C SER A 2 4.10 9.08 -12.53
N VAL A 3 3.46 9.66 -11.50
CA VAL A 3 3.94 9.69 -10.12
C VAL A 3 3.22 8.59 -9.34
N ILE A 4 3.97 7.64 -8.79
CA ILE A 4 3.44 6.43 -8.17
C ILE A 4 3.93 6.32 -6.72
N LEU A 5 3.00 6.15 -5.78
CA LEU A 5 3.30 5.81 -4.39
C LEU A 5 3.08 4.32 -4.17
N VAL A 6 4.08 3.61 -3.64
CA VAL A 6 3.98 2.20 -3.29
C VAL A 6 4.29 2.03 -1.81
N THR A 7 3.36 1.48 -1.02
CA THR A 7 3.58 1.22 0.40
C THR A 7 4.16 -0.18 0.63
N GLY A 8 4.98 -0.34 1.68
CA GLY A 8 5.60 -1.63 2.00
C GLY A 8 6.63 -2.07 0.97
N SER A 9 7.43 -1.13 0.49
CA SER A 9 8.40 -1.34 -0.60
C SER A 9 9.75 -1.88 -0.14
N SER A 10 9.92 -2.24 1.14
CA SER A 10 11.22 -2.71 1.63
C SER A 10 11.62 -4.09 1.10
N THR A 11 10.65 -4.94 0.77
CA THR A 11 10.86 -6.32 0.30
C THR A 11 9.68 -6.81 -0.53
N GLY A 12 9.82 -7.97 -1.17
CA GLY A 12 8.73 -8.72 -1.81
C GLY A 12 7.98 -7.96 -2.90
N ILE A 13 6.65 -8.14 -2.97
CA ILE A 13 5.79 -7.58 -4.01
C ILE A 13 5.92 -6.04 -4.09
N GLY A 14 6.00 -5.36 -2.96
CA GLY A 14 6.13 -3.90 -2.93
C GLY A 14 7.42 -3.40 -3.53
N GLN A 15 8.54 -4.04 -3.20
CA GLN A 15 9.86 -3.73 -3.75
C GLN A 15 9.88 -3.95 -5.27
N GLU A 16 9.48 -5.14 -5.71
CA GLU A 16 9.45 -5.46 -7.14
C GLU A 16 8.51 -4.56 -7.93
N THR A 17 7.36 -4.20 -7.34
CA THR A 17 6.45 -3.24 -7.96
C THR A 17 7.10 -1.88 -8.13
N ALA A 18 7.77 -1.37 -7.09
CA ALA A 18 8.44 -0.08 -7.14
C ALA A 18 9.56 -0.05 -8.21
N LEU A 19 10.43 -1.06 -8.21
CA LEU A 19 11.51 -1.18 -9.19
C LEU A 19 10.97 -1.36 -10.62
N HIS A 20 9.98 -2.23 -10.80
CA HIS A 20 9.37 -2.48 -12.11
C HIS A 20 8.74 -1.21 -12.71
N MET A 21 7.98 -0.44 -11.91
CA MET A 21 7.37 0.80 -12.38
C MET A 21 8.42 1.85 -12.72
N ALA A 22 9.50 1.92 -11.95
CA ALA A 22 10.63 2.80 -12.26
C ALA A 22 11.35 2.43 -13.56
N ARG A 23 11.58 1.14 -13.80
CA ARG A 23 12.12 0.63 -15.09
C ARG A 23 11.23 0.97 -16.29
N LYS A 24 9.91 1.15 -16.06
CA LYS A 24 8.96 1.64 -17.07
C LYS A 24 8.98 3.16 -17.28
N GLY A 25 9.87 3.87 -16.60
CA GLY A 25 10.05 5.33 -16.74
C GLY A 25 9.06 6.17 -15.90
N HIS A 26 8.48 5.59 -14.85
CA HIS A 26 7.65 6.34 -13.90
C HIS A 26 8.49 6.89 -12.74
N GLN A 27 8.10 8.03 -12.17
CA GLN A 27 8.63 8.51 -10.90
C GLN A 27 7.97 7.72 -9.78
N VAL A 28 8.76 7.01 -8.96
CA VAL A 28 8.23 6.16 -7.89
C VAL A 28 8.67 6.67 -6.52
N TYR A 29 7.73 6.75 -5.61
CA TYR A 29 7.96 6.95 -4.18
C TYR A 29 7.77 5.60 -3.49
N ALA A 30 8.89 4.99 -3.13
CA ALA A 30 8.93 3.69 -2.44
C ALA A 30 8.84 3.93 -0.94
N ALA A 31 7.65 3.75 -0.38
CA ALA A 31 7.39 4.01 1.03
C ALA A 31 7.72 2.81 1.90
N VAL A 32 8.53 3.04 2.93
CA VAL A 32 9.01 2.03 3.89
C VAL A 32 8.94 2.58 5.31
N ARG A 33 8.81 1.70 6.33
CA ARG A 33 8.78 2.11 7.74
C ARG A 33 10.10 2.75 8.19
N SER A 34 11.21 2.22 7.71
CA SER A 34 12.55 2.65 8.11
C SER A 34 13.44 2.75 6.86
N PRO A 35 13.56 3.94 6.26
CA PRO A 35 14.41 4.13 5.09
C PRO A 35 15.86 3.67 5.29
N GLN A 36 16.36 3.76 6.52
CA GLN A 36 17.74 3.40 6.85
C GLN A 36 18.02 1.89 6.72
N THR A 37 17.03 1.05 6.94
CA THR A 37 17.16 -0.41 6.91
C THR A 37 16.77 -1.04 5.56
N ALA A 38 16.26 -0.25 4.61
CA ALA A 38 15.88 -0.73 3.28
C ALA A 38 17.11 -0.76 2.33
N THR A 39 18.16 -1.50 2.72
CA THR A 39 19.44 -1.55 2.00
C THR A 39 19.30 -2.15 0.62
N ASP A 40 18.70 -3.34 0.50
CA ASP A 40 18.55 -4.06 -0.76
C ASP A 40 17.76 -3.22 -1.80
N LEU A 41 16.70 -2.53 -1.36
CA LEU A 41 15.95 -1.62 -2.23
C LEU A 41 16.84 -0.48 -2.75
N ARG A 42 17.63 0.13 -1.87
CA ARG A 42 18.53 1.23 -2.23
C ARG A 42 19.65 0.79 -3.16
N ASP A 43 20.22 -0.38 -2.92
CA ASP A 43 21.28 -0.94 -3.75
C ASP A 43 20.77 -1.24 -5.16
N ASN A 44 19.56 -1.81 -5.30
CA ASN A 44 18.91 -2.01 -6.60
C ASN A 44 18.63 -0.69 -7.31
N ILE A 45 18.12 0.33 -6.60
CA ILE A 45 17.88 1.66 -7.16
C ILE A 45 19.17 2.26 -7.69
N ALA A 46 20.25 2.18 -6.92
CA ALA A 46 21.55 2.74 -7.28
C ALA A 46 22.19 2.00 -8.46
N ALA A 47 22.14 0.66 -8.43
CA ALA A 47 22.73 -0.18 -9.48
C ALA A 47 22.10 0.06 -10.86
N GLU A 48 20.79 0.33 -10.91
CA GLU A 48 20.08 0.57 -12.16
C GLU A 48 19.80 2.07 -12.43
N ASN A 49 20.25 2.97 -11.56
CA ASN A 49 19.98 4.41 -11.63
C ASN A 49 18.49 4.74 -11.85
N LEU A 50 17.61 4.11 -11.06
CA LEU A 50 16.18 4.21 -11.23
C LEU A 50 15.59 5.51 -10.63
N PRO A 51 14.52 6.07 -11.22
CA PRO A 51 13.80 7.23 -10.69
C PRO A 51 12.90 6.83 -9.51
N VAL A 52 13.50 6.34 -8.43
CA VAL A 52 12.84 5.95 -7.19
C VAL A 52 13.36 6.79 -6.03
N GLU A 53 12.44 7.36 -5.29
CA GLU A 53 12.72 8.01 -4.01
C GLU A 53 12.20 7.15 -2.87
N VAL A 54 13.09 6.80 -1.93
CA VAL A 54 12.71 6.06 -0.72
C VAL A 54 12.26 7.05 0.34
N ILE A 55 11.02 6.92 0.81
CA ILE A 55 10.41 7.80 1.81
C ILE A 55 9.93 7.03 3.04
N GLU A 56 9.89 7.70 4.18
CA GLU A 56 9.32 7.12 5.39
C GLU A 56 7.79 7.14 5.34
N LEU A 57 7.16 6.00 5.60
CA LEU A 57 5.73 5.86 5.83
C LEU A 57 5.47 4.61 6.68
N ASP A 58 4.99 4.83 7.88
CA ASP A 58 4.58 3.79 8.82
C ASP A 58 3.05 3.81 8.94
N LEU A 59 2.39 2.72 8.58
CA LEU A 59 0.94 2.59 8.63
C LEU A 59 0.37 2.78 10.05
N LEU A 60 1.17 2.54 11.08
CA LEU A 60 0.78 2.72 12.48
C LEU A 60 1.02 4.16 12.99
N LYS A 61 1.59 5.05 12.16
CA LYS A 61 1.92 6.43 12.52
C LYS A 61 1.32 7.41 11.50
N PRO A 62 0.09 7.88 11.72
CA PRO A 62 -0.61 8.78 10.78
C PRO A 62 0.19 10.02 10.35
N ASP A 63 1.02 10.56 11.24
CA ASP A 63 1.84 11.74 10.92
C ASP A 63 2.85 11.46 9.81
N THR A 64 3.45 10.26 9.78
CA THR A 64 4.37 9.86 8.70
C THR A 64 3.65 9.70 7.36
N ILE A 65 2.39 9.26 7.39
CA ILE A 65 1.55 9.13 6.19
C ILE A 65 1.28 10.51 5.59
N ASN A 66 0.84 11.46 6.42
CA ASN A 66 0.56 12.82 5.98
C ASN A 66 1.82 13.50 5.44
N ALA A 67 2.94 13.40 6.17
CA ALA A 67 4.22 13.95 5.76
C ALA A 67 4.70 13.37 4.42
N ALA A 68 4.54 12.06 4.20
CA ALA A 68 4.89 11.41 2.93
C ALA A 68 4.06 11.96 1.76
N VAL A 69 2.74 12.09 1.93
CA VAL A 69 1.85 12.61 0.89
C VAL A 69 2.15 14.08 0.60
N GLU A 70 2.36 14.89 1.62
CA GLU A 70 2.75 16.30 1.49
C GLU A 70 4.09 16.45 0.74
N GLN A 71 5.08 15.63 1.07
CA GLN A 71 6.37 15.60 0.40
C GLN A 71 6.23 15.28 -1.09
N ILE A 72 5.43 14.26 -1.44
CA ILE A 72 5.19 13.88 -2.83
C ILE A 72 4.51 15.02 -3.59
N VAL A 73 3.47 15.61 -3.01
CA VAL A 73 2.73 16.70 -3.64
C VAL A 73 3.61 17.95 -3.80
N ALA A 74 4.44 18.27 -2.80
CA ALA A 74 5.36 19.40 -2.88
C ALA A 74 6.42 19.23 -3.98
N ARG A 75 6.91 18.00 -4.20
CA ARG A 75 7.97 17.71 -5.19
C ARG A 75 7.45 17.47 -6.61
N SER A 76 6.35 16.72 -6.71
CA SER A 76 5.82 16.24 -8.00
C SER A 76 4.51 16.89 -8.41
N GLY A 77 3.86 17.63 -7.52
CA GLY A 77 2.58 18.31 -7.77
C GLY A 77 1.37 17.39 -7.87
N ARG A 78 1.58 16.05 -7.84
CA ARG A 78 0.54 15.06 -8.13
C ARG A 78 0.84 13.67 -7.59
N ILE A 79 -0.19 12.83 -7.52
CA ILE A 79 -0.08 11.37 -7.32
C ILE A 79 -1.00 10.72 -8.35
N ASP A 80 -0.42 10.01 -9.32
CA ASP A 80 -1.19 9.37 -10.40
C ASP A 80 -1.66 7.97 -10.03
N ALA A 81 -0.84 7.25 -9.25
CA ALA A 81 -1.19 5.92 -8.77
C ALA A 81 -0.74 5.71 -7.32
N LEU A 82 -1.57 4.99 -6.59
CA LEU A 82 -1.28 4.47 -5.26
C LEU A 82 -1.35 2.94 -5.30
N VAL A 83 -0.30 2.29 -4.80
CA VAL A 83 -0.29 0.85 -4.54
C VAL A 83 -0.22 0.64 -3.03
N ASN A 84 -1.35 0.30 -2.41
CA ASN A 84 -1.43 -0.10 -1.01
C ASN A 84 -1.03 -1.57 -0.91
N ASN A 85 0.26 -1.81 -0.68
CA ASN A 85 0.82 -3.15 -0.61
C ASN A 85 1.21 -3.55 0.82
N ALA A 86 1.56 -2.61 1.67
CA ALA A 86 1.99 -2.92 3.04
C ALA A 86 0.94 -3.73 3.80
N GLY A 87 1.39 -4.77 4.48
CA GLY A 87 0.53 -5.64 5.27
C GLY A 87 1.33 -6.69 6.02
N ILE A 88 0.70 -7.25 7.04
CA ILE A 88 1.24 -8.35 7.86
C ILE A 88 0.24 -9.49 7.94
N GLY A 89 0.70 -10.67 8.27
CA GLY A 89 -0.12 -11.86 8.48
C GLY A 89 0.28 -12.62 9.73
N ASP A 90 -0.58 -13.57 10.11
CA ASP A 90 -0.34 -14.52 11.19
C ASP A 90 -0.88 -15.89 10.80
N GLY A 91 -0.26 -16.96 11.28
CA GLY A 91 -0.59 -18.34 10.93
C GLY A 91 -1.02 -19.19 12.14
N ARG A 92 -1.70 -18.60 13.12
CA ARG A 92 -2.16 -19.29 14.34
C ARG A 92 -3.64 -19.64 14.28
N ALA A 93 -4.04 -20.63 15.09
CA ALA A 93 -5.45 -20.93 15.34
C ALA A 93 -6.13 -19.75 16.05
N VAL A 94 -7.44 -19.61 15.88
CA VAL A 94 -8.22 -18.50 16.46
C VAL A 94 -8.06 -18.43 17.97
N GLU A 95 -8.12 -19.57 18.66
CA GLU A 95 -8.01 -19.66 20.11
C GLU A 95 -6.60 -19.39 20.64
N GLU A 96 -5.58 -19.55 19.79
CA GLU A 96 -4.16 -19.36 20.14
C GLU A 96 -3.65 -17.96 19.80
N THR A 97 -4.41 -17.19 19.03
CA THR A 97 -3.94 -15.85 18.59
C THR A 97 -4.23 -14.81 19.67
N PRO A 98 -3.21 -14.19 20.28
CA PRO A 98 -3.39 -13.12 21.24
C PRO A 98 -4.17 -11.94 20.62
N LEU A 99 -5.06 -11.31 21.39
CA LEU A 99 -5.87 -10.18 20.87
C LEU A 99 -5.03 -8.99 20.41
N GLU A 100 -3.87 -8.77 20.99
CA GLU A 100 -2.92 -7.73 20.56
C GLU A 100 -2.42 -8.00 19.15
N VAL A 101 -2.16 -9.26 18.77
CA VAL A 101 -1.76 -9.65 17.41
C VAL A 101 -2.93 -9.44 16.44
N VAL A 102 -4.15 -9.81 16.84
CA VAL A 102 -5.35 -9.54 16.03
C VAL A 102 -5.50 -8.04 15.76
N ARG A 103 -5.35 -7.21 16.80
CA ARG A 103 -5.39 -5.75 16.65
C ARG A 103 -4.31 -5.24 15.73
N GLU A 104 -3.06 -5.68 15.90
CA GLU A 104 -1.94 -5.27 15.05
C GLU A 104 -2.20 -5.58 13.57
N ILE A 105 -2.76 -6.76 13.26
CA ILE A 105 -3.15 -7.13 11.90
C ILE A 105 -4.17 -6.15 11.33
N PHE A 106 -5.22 -5.82 12.07
CA PHE A 106 -6.24 -4.88 11.62
C PHE A 106 -5.72 -3.45 11.55
N GLU A 107 -4.95 -3.01 12.54
CA GLU A 107 -4.32 -1.69 12.53
C GLU A 107 -3.44 -1.50 11.31
N THR A 108 -2.63 -2.51 10.97
CA THR A 108 -1.75 -2.43 9.81
C THR A 108 -2.54 -2.59 8.50
N ASN A 109 -3.27 -3.69 8.34
CA ASN A 109 -3.81 -4.07 7.03
C ASN A 109 -5.03 -3.23 6.63
N TYR A 110 -5.87 -2.85 7.59
CA TYR A 110 -7.12 -2.14 7.32
C TYR A 110 -7.02 -0.65 7.70
N PHE A 111 -6.82 -0.33 8.98
CA PHE A 111 -6.83 1.07 9.43
C PHE A 111 -5.67 1.88 8.85
N GLY A 112 -4.48 1.28 8.74
CA GLY A 112 -3.33 1.91 8.09
C GLY A 112 -3.60 2.17 6.60
N THR A 113 -4.18 1.20 5.89
CA THR A 113 -4.60 1.39 4.48
C THR A 113 -5.65 2.49 4.36
N VAL A 114 -6.65 2.52 5.23
CA VAL A 114 -7.65 3.60 5.28
C VAL A 114 -6.98 4.95 5.51
N SER A 115 -6.00 5.03 6.39
CA SER A 115 -5.26 6.27 6.66
C SER A 115 -4.51 6.79 5.43
N VAL A 116 -3.85 5.89 4.67
CA VAL A 116 -3.22 6.26 3.39
C VAL A 116 -4.25 6.73 2.37
N LEU A 117 -5.38 6.02 2.25
CA LEU A 117 -6.47 6.43 1.35
C LEU A 117 -7.01 7.81 1.71
N ARG A 118 -7.22 8.10 3.00
CA ARG A 118 -7.68 9.41 3.47
C ARG A 118 -6.70 10.54 3.12
N ALA A 119 -5.41 10.28 3.10
CA ALA A 119 -4.40 11.26 2.71
C ALA A 119 -4.32 11.46 1.18
N VAL A 120 -4.45 10.38 0.40
CA VAL A 120 -4.23 10.40 -1.05
C VAL A 120 -5.48 10.75 -1.84
N THR A 121 -6.67 10.27 -1.43
CA THR A 121 -7.91 10.47 -2.21
C THR A 121 -8.28 11.95 -2.41
N PRO A 122 -8.08 12.89 -1.47
CA PRO A 122 -8.31 14.31 -1.72
C PRO A 122 -7.43 14.88 -2.85
N VAL A 123 -6.18 14.41 -2.95
CA VAL A 123 -5.26 14.82 -4.02
C VAL A 123 -5.78 14.33 -5.37
N MET A 124 -6.10 13.03 -5.50
CA MET A 124 -6.62 12.44 -6.74
C MET A 124 -7.98 13.02 -7.14
N ARG A 125 -8.85 13.30 -6.16
CA ARG A 125 -10.14 13.94 -6.39
C ARG A 125 -9.97 15.35 -6.98
N LYS A 126 -9.07 16.15 -6.43
CA LYS A 126 -8.73 17.48 -6.97
C LYS A 126 -8.14 17.40 -8.39
N GLN A 127 -7.34 16.38 -8.66
CA GLN A 127 -6.76 16.11 -9.99
C GLN A 127 -7.81 15.64 -11.00
N ARG A 128 -8.97 15.12 -10.55
CA ARG A 128 -9.97 14.38 -11.33
C ARG A 128 -9.34 13.23 -12.14
N SER A 129 -8.35 12.61 -11.57
CA SER A 129 -7.62 11.50 -12.17
C SER A 129 -6.83 10.74 -11.11
N GLY A 130 -6.80 9.42 -11.18
CA GLY A 130 -6.00 8.58 -10.30
C GLY A 130 -6.23 7.09 -10.53
N ARG A 131 -5.34 6.29 -9.97
CA ARG A 131 -5.44 4.83 -9.92
C ARG A 131 -5.07 4.37 -8.52
N ILE A 132 -5.93 3.58 -7.91
CA ILE A 132 -5.68 2.97 -6.60
C ILE A 132 -5.69 1.47 -6.78
N VAL A 133 -4.61 0.83 -6.39
CA VAL A 133 -4.48 -0.63 -6.37
C VAL A 133 -4.27 -1.06 -4.94
N ASN A 134 -5.22 -1.78 -4.38
CA ASN A 134 -5.09 -2.39 -3.07
C ASN A 134 -4.60 -3.84 -3.24
N VAL A 135 -3.49 -4.18 -2.59
CA VAL A 135 -2.98 -5.55 -2.59
C VAL A 135 -3.72 -6.34 -1.52
N GLY A 136 -4.78 -6.98 -1.94
CA GLY A 136 -5.56 -7.94 -1.17
C GLY A 136 -4.80 -9.23 -0.93
N SER A 137 -5.50 -10.33 -1.06
CA SER A 137 -4.97 -11.70 -1.04
C SER A 137 -6.04 -12.65 -1.53
N LEU A 138 -5.64 -13.82 -2.03
CA LEU A 138 -6.57 -14.93 -2.21
C LEU A 138 -7.34 -15.23 -0.90
N ALA A 139 -6.69 -15.03 0.26
CA ALA A 139 -7.30 -15.13 1.58
C ALA A 139 -8.44 -14.14 1.84
N GLY A 140 -8.60 -13.10 1.02
CA GLY A 140 -9.76 -12.20 1.00
C GLY A 140 -10.97 -12.76 0.25
N LYS A 141 -10.87 -13.94 -0.35
CA LYS A 141 -11.94 -14.64 -1.08
C LYS A 141 -12.14 -16.08 -0.61
N VAL A 142 -11.03 -16.76 -0.25
CA VAL A 142 -11.04 -18.15 0.19
C VAL A 142 -10.24 -18.25 1.49
N VAL A 143 -10.81 -18.86 2.52
CA VAL A 143 -10.18 -18.95 3.85
C VAL A 143 -9.50 -20.31 4.02
N MET A 144 -8.28 -20.29 4.56
CA MET A 144 -7.59 -21.49 5.03
C MET A 144 -7.54 -21.51 6.55
N GLY A 145 -7.43 -22.70 7.15
CA GLY A 145 -7.19 -22.84 8.59
C GLY A 145 -5.97 -22.05 9.06
N CYS A 146 -5.99 -21.60 10.28
CA CYS A 146 -4.93 -20.80 10.92
C CYS A 146 -4.65 -19.42 10.28
N HIS A 147 -5.52 -18.94 9.40
CA HIS A 147 -5.39 -17.61 8.76
C HIS A 147 -6.62 -16.72 9.01
N ALA A 148 -7.39 -16.98 10.05
CA ALA A 148 -8.69 -16.33 10.28
C ALA A 148 -8.59 -14.79 10.35
N HIS A 149 -7.69 -14.26 11.15
CA HIS A 149 -7.58 -12.82 11.39
C HIS A 149 -6.98 -12.07 10.19
N TYR A 150 -5.97 -12.68 9.54
CA TYR A 150 -5.44 -12.18 8.28
C TYR A 150 -6.52 -12.15 7.20
N SER A 151 -7.21 -13.28 7.00
CA SER A 151 -8.31 -13.37 6.04
C SER A 151 -9.39 -12.33 6.32
N ALA A 152 -9.83 -12.19 7.56
CA ALA A 152 -10.82 -11.19 7.94
C ALA A 152 -10.37 -9.76 7.57
N SER A 153 -9.10 -9.42 7.81
CA SER A 153 -8.55 -8.11 7.44
C SER A 153 -8.55 -7.89 5.92
N LYS A 154 -8.26 -8.94 5.13
CA LYS A 154 -8.27 -8.87 3.67
C LYS A 154 -9.70 -8.85 3.10
N TRP A 155 -10.66 -9.52 3.72
CA TRP A 155 -12.08 -9.39 3.38
C TRP A 155 -12.60 -7.97 3.66
N ALA A 156 -12.21 -7.38 4.78
CA ALA A 156 -12.56 -5.99 5.09
C ALA A 156 -12.00 -5.02 4.02
N MET A 157 -10.77 -5.27 3.52
CA MET A 157 -10.18 -4.49 2.44
C MET A 157 -10.96 -4.64 1.12
N GLU A 158 -11.46 -5.82 0.79
CA GLU A 158 -12.29 -6.04 -0.41
C GLU A 158 -13.56 -5.17 -0.35
N GLY A 159 -14.35 -5.28 0.72
CA GLY A 159 -15.58 -4.50 0.87
C GLY A 159 -15.34 -2.99 0.85
N MET A 160 -14.30 -2.53 1.54
CA MET A 160 -13.89 -1.13 1.54
C MET A 160 -13.49 -0.66 0.13
N SER A 161 -12.79 -1.49 -0.62
CA SER A 161 -12.33 -1.15 -1.97
C SER A 161 -13.47 -1.06 -2.97
N GLU A 162 -14.48 -1.93 -2.86
CA GLU A 162 -15.71 -1.87 -3.67
C GLU A 162 -16.47 -0.56 -3.41
N ALA A 163 -16.67 -0.20 -2.15
CA ALA A 163 -17.32 1.07 -1.78
C ALA A 163 -16.53 2.28 -2.33
N LEU A 164 -15.22 2.29 -2.11
CA LEU A 164 -14.35 3.35 -2.59
C LEU A 164 -14.38 3.50 -4.13
N ALA A 165 -14.53 2.40 -4.87
CA ALA A 165 -14.64 2.45 -6.32
C ALA A 165 -15.87 3.25 -6.79
N PHE A 166 -17.01 3.09 -6.11
CA PHE A 166 -18.20 3.90 -6.39
C PHE A 166 -18.00 5.38 -6.00
N GLU A 167 -17.46 5.64 -4.81
CA GLU A 167 -17.23 6.99 -4.31
C GLU A 167 -16.29 7.80 -5.21
N MET A 168 -15.28 7.15 -5.78
CA MET A 168 -14.23 7.82 -6.54
C MET A 168 -14.49 7.86 -8.07
N ALA A 169 -15.50 7.15 -8.55
CA ALA A 169 -15.79 7.05 -9.99
C ALA A 169 -16.09 8.40 -10.64
N GLU A 170 -16.86 9.27 -9.97
CA GLU A 170 -17.21 10.60 -10.49
C GLU A 170 -16.00 11.53 -10.64
N PHE A 171 -14.89 11.22 -9.95
CA PHE A 171 -13.63 11.95 -10.03
C PHE A 171 -12.64 11.33 -11.03
N ASN A 172 -13.08 10.36 -11.86
CA ASN A 172 -12.21 9.61 -12.78
C ASN A 172 -11.02 8.93 -12.07
N VAL A 173 -11.24 8.50 -10.84
CA VAL A 173 -10.28 7.69 -10.08
C VAL A 173 -10.78 6.25 -10.08
N ARG A 174 -9.94 5.33 -10.56
CA ARG A 174 -10.27 3.90 -10.60
C ARG A 174 -9.62 3.18 -9.43
N VAL A 175 -10.38 2.29 -8.83
CA VAL A 175 -9.93 1.44 -7.73
C VAL A 175 -9.96 -0.01 -8.17
N ALA A 176 -8.92 -0.75 -7.86
CA ALA A 176 -8.83 -2.18 -8.12
C ALA A 176 -8.22 -2.90 -6.91
N VAL A 177 -8.61 -4.14 -6.72
CA VAL A 177 -7.96 -5.05 -5.77
C VAL A 177 -7.29 -6.16 -6.57
N ILE A 178 -6.05 -6.47 -6.22
CA ILE A 178 -5.36 -7.67 -6.69
C ILE A 178 -5.29 -8.68 -5.56
N GLN A 179 -5.46 -9.95 -5.88
CA GLN A 179 -5.49 -11.05 -4.89
C GLN A 179 -4.34 -12.04 -5.17
N PRO A 180 -3.11 -11.71 -4.74
CA PRO A 180 -2.00 -12.65 -4.86
C PRO A 180 -2.29 -13.95 -4.11
N GLY A 181 -1.81 -15.07 -4.67
CA GLY A 181 -1.73 -16.34 -3.97
C GLY A 181 -0.53 -16.38 -3.02
N VAL A 182 -0.03 -17.59 -2.78
CA VAL A 182 1.22 -17.77 -2.03
C VAL A 182 2.38 -17.34 -2.92
N VAL A 183 3.18 -16.40 -2.41
CA VAL A 183 4.35 -15.83 -3.07
C VAL A 183 5.59 -16.12 -2.24
#